data_33383bfd05b42820db638337a80f09b4
#
_entry.id   33383bfd05b42820db638337a80f09b4
#
_cell.length_a   1.000
_cell.length_b   1.000
_cell.length_c   1.000
_cell.angle_alpha   90.00
_cell.angle_beta   90.00
_cell.angle_gamma   90.00
#
_symmetry.space_group_name_H-M   'P 1'
#
loop_
_entity.id
_entity.type
_entity.pdbx_description
1 polymer ?
#
loop_
_entity_poly.entity_id
_entity_poly.type
_entity_poly.pdbx_seq_one_letter_code
_entity_poly.pdbx_strand_id
1 'polypeptide(L)'
;MVSNPLDRRHFLRAAGVTAVLVVAAEWVGRWLGSRSQAGTVRLADAGALLPGKARAVGTDVPGREALLVRLDAGTMVAFARRCPHLGCPVLWSGERVRFECPCHRAAFDARTGEVLFGPPRHGLTPIRIVT
;
A
#
# COMPACT_ATOMS: atom_id res chain seq x y z
N MET A 1 2.12 57.34 -14.43
CA MET A 1 2.64 56.05 -13.93
C MET A 1 2.94 55.19 -15.14
N VAL A 2 4.20 55.11 -15.55
CA VAL A 2 4.63 54.29 -16.70
C VAL A 2 4.94 52.89 -16.17
N SER A 3 4.06 51.94 -16.41
CA SER A 3 4.31 50.54 -16.10
C SER A 3 5.37 50.01 -17.08
N ASN A 4 6.57 49.74 -16.57
CA ASN A 4 7.68 49.23 -17.34
C ASN A 4 7.34 47.83 -17.88
N PRO A 5 7.35 47.59 -19.21
CA PRO A 5 7.00 46.30 -19.80
C PRO A 5 7.95 45.17 -19.37
N LEU A 6 9.12 45.49 -18.85
CA LEU A 6 10.07 44.50 -18.29
C LEU A 6 9.58 43.90 -16.97
N ASP A 7 8.92 44.68 -16.11
CA ASP A 7 8.38 44.18 -14.82
C ASP A 7 7.25 43.16 -15.04
N ARG A 8 6.42 43.38 -16.04
CA ARG A 8 5.32 42.47 -16.36
C ARG A 8 5.82 41.11 -16.83
N ARG A 9 6.87 41.08 -17.63
CA ARG A 9 7.48 39.82 -18.11
C ARG A 9 8.21 39.10 -17.01
N HIS A 10 8.91 39.78 -16.13
CA HIS A 10 9.56 39.18 -14.95
C HIS A 10 8.55 38.67 -13.96
N PHE A 11 7.46 39.39 -13.70
CA PHE A 11 6.37 38.96 -12.85
C PHE A 11 5.68 37.68 -13.38
N LEU A 12 5.36 37.63 -14.68
CA LEU A 12 4.73 36.45 -15.27
C LEU A 12 5.65 35.23 -15.29
N ARG A 13 6.96 35.42 -15.49
CA ARG A 13 7.94 34.32 -15.40
C ARG A 13 8.09 33.83 -13.97
N ALA A 14 8.19 34.71 -13.00
CA ALA A 14 8.25 34.34 -11.58
C ALA A 14 6.99 33.62 -11.14
N ALA A 15 5.80 34.12 -11.51
CA ALA A 15 4.52 33.47 -11.20
C ALA A 15 4.41 32.07 -11.84
N GLY A 16 4.89 31.91 -13.09
CA GLY A 16 4.91 30.62 -13.76
C GLY A 16 5.83 29.60 -13.08
N VAL A 17 7.04 30.03 -12.71
CA VAL A 17 8.01 29.16 -12.01
C VAL A 17 7.49 28.73 -10.65
N THR A 18 6.92 29.65 -9.87
CA THR A 18 6.33 29.30 -8.56
C THR A 18 5.16 28.33 -8.69
N ALA A 19 4.28 28.49 -9.66
CA ALA A 19 3.18 27.57 -9.90
C ALA A 19 3.67 26.16 -10.25
N VAL A 20 4.67 26.04 -11.11
CA VAL A 20 5.27 24.73 -11.47
C VAL A 20 5.92 24.07 -10.26
N LEU A 21 6.65 24.83 -9.43
CA LEU A 21 7.27 24.27 -8.22
C LEU A 21 6.26 23.79 -7.20
N VAL A 22 5.15 24.50 -7.00
CA VAL A 22 4.08 24.09 -6.09
C VAL A 22 3.43 22.79 -6.58
N VAL A 23 3.08 22.71 -7.86
CA VAL A 23 2.50 21.49 -8.43
C VAL A 23 3.46 20.31 -8.32
N ALA A 24 4.74 20.52 -8.63
CA ALA A 24 5.76 19.47 -8.50
C ALA A 24 5.91 19.00 -7.04
N ALA A 25 5.91 19.92 -6.08
CA ALA A 25 5.98 19.58 -4.65
C ALA A 25 4.78 18.75 -4.18
N GLU A 26 3.56 19.08 -4.64
CA GLU A 26 2.37 18.29 -4.33
C GLU A 26 2.44 16.89 -4.95
N TRP A 27 2.92 16.74 -6.18
CA TRP A 27 3.09 15.45 -6.82
C TRP A 27 4.12 14.58 -6.10
N VAL A 28 5.25 15.17 -5.73
CA VAL A 28 6.29 14.49 -4.93
C VAL A 28 5.75 14.13 -3.55
N GLY A 29 5.05 15.03 -2.88
CA GLY A 29 4.42 14.78 -1.59
C GLY A 29 3.41 13.63 -1.64
N ARG A 30 2.56 13.58 -2.67
CA ARG A 30 1.62 12.46 -2.89
C ARG A 30 2.34 11.16 -3.17
N TRP A 31 3.39 11.19 -3.98
CA TRP A 31 4.17 9.99 -4.31
C TRP A 31 4.93 9.43 -3.09
N LEU A 32 5.52 10.30 -2.27
CA LEU A 32 6.17 9.90 -1.01
C LEU A 32 5.15 9.47 0.04
N GLY A 33 4.03 10.17 0.18
CA GLY A 33 2.96 9.85 1.12
C GLY A 33 2.24 8.54 0.79
N SER A 34 2.17 8.17 -0.49
CA SER A 34 1.58 6.91 -0.93
C SER A 34 2.28 5.66 -0.36
N ARG A 35 3.59 5.77 -0.10
CA ARG A 35 4.37 4.69 0.54
C ARG A 35 4.12 4.57 2.05
N SER A 36 3.66 5.63 2.71
CA SER A 36 3.41 5.66 4.16
C SER A 36 2.02 5.17 4.55
N GLN A 37 1.14 4.87 3.59
CA GLN A 37 -0.24 4.47 3.84
C GLN A 37 -0.45 2.96 3.98
N ALA A 38 0.61 2.19 4.12
CA ALA A 38 0.51 0.75 4.29
C ALA A 38 -0.25 0.36 5.57
N GLY A 39 -0.21 1.19 6.59
CA GLY A 39 -0.80 0.93 7.90
C GLY A 39 0.07 0.03 8.76
N THR A 40 -0.35 -0.13 10.02
CA THR A 40 0.26 -1.05 10.98
C THR A 40 -0.80 -1.95 11.61
N VAL A 41 -0.38 -3.13 12.07
CA VAL A 41 -1.19 -4.04 12.89
C VAL A 41 -0.42 -4.41 14.14
N ARG A 42 -1.13 -4.60 15.25
CA ARG A 42 -0.49 -5.02 16.50
C ARG A 42 -0.31 -6.53 16.53
N LEU A 43 0.83 -6.99 17.02
CA LEU A 43 1.08 -8.42 17.23
C LEU A 43 0.03 -9.05 18.16
N ALA A 44 -0.47 -8.29 19.15
CA ALA A 44 -1.54 -8.70 20.05
C ALA A 44 -2.84 -9.08 19.28
N ASP A 45 -3.11 -8.48 18.14
CA ASP A 45 -4.29 -8.76 17.30
C ASP A 45 -4.18 -10.17 16.64
N ALA A 46 -2.97 -10.73 16.58
CA ALA A 46 -2.76 -12.12 16.15
C ALA A 46 -3.36 -13.14 17.13
N GLY A 47 -3.39 -12.82 18.43
CA GLY A 47 -3.76 -13.77 19.47
C GLY A 47 -3.00 -15.08 19.35
N ALA A 48 -3.63 -16.20 19.66
CA ALA A 48 -3.05 -17.54 19.52
C ALA A 48 -3.16 -18.08 18.08
N LEU A 49 -2.70 -17.31 17.08
CA LEU A 49 -2.73 -17.73 15.68
C LEU A 49 -1.75 -18.89 15.46
N LEU A 50 -2.25 -20.06 15.10
CA LEU A 50 -1.44 -21.26 14.84
C LEU A 50 -0.68 -21.15 13.50
N PRO A 51 0.47 -21.84 13.33
CA PRO A 51 1.16 -21.96 12.05
C PRO A 51 0.23 -22.42 10.92
N GLY A 52 0.38 -21.83 9.75
CA GLY A 52 -0.47 -22.08 8.57
C GLY A 52 -1.83 -21.38 8.61
N LYS A 53 -2.17 -20.68 9.69
CA LYS A 53 -3.46 -19.98 9.82
C LYS A 53 -3.33 -18.49 9.56
N ALA A 54 -4.46 -17.90 9.17
CA ALA A 54 -4.58 -16.47 8.88
C ALA A 54 -5.77 -15.86 9.64
N ARG A 55 -5.66 -14.55 9.89
CA ARG A 55 -6.74 -13.72 10.47
C ARG A 55 -6.79 -12.38 9.77
N ALA A 56 -7.99 -11.95 9.42
CA ALA A 56 -8.21 -10.57 9.00
C ALA A 56 -8.27 -9.67 10.25
N VAL A 57 -7.51 -8.59 10.23
CA VAL A 57 -7.41 -7.61 11.33
C VAL A 57 -7.52 -6.20 10.77
N GLY A 58 -8.10 -5.28 11.53
CA GLY A 58 -8.06 -3.86 11.19
C GLY A 58 -6.65 -3.31 11.30
N THR A 59 -6.32 -2.30 10.50
CA THR A 59 -5.08 -1.54 10.63
C THR A 59 -5.33 -0.25 11.40
N ASP A 60 -4.27 0.47 11.77
CA ASP A 60 -4.34 1.82 12.31
C ASP A 60 -4.92 2.86 11.32
N VAL A 61 -5.06 2.48 10.05
CA VAL A 61 -5.73 3.29 9.03
C VAL A 61 -7.21 2.90 8.95
N PRO A 62 -8.15 3.80 9.27
CA PRO A 62 -9.58 3.50 9.24
C PRO A 62 -10.04 2.92 7.89
N GLY A 63 -10.88 1.89 7.95
CA GLY A 63 -11.44 1.22 6.76
C GLY A 63 -10.45 0.34 5.99
N ARG A 64 -9.24 0.11 6.52
CA ARG A 64 -8.25 -0.79 5.93
C ARG A 64 -8.10 -2.04 6.78
N GLU A 65 -8.10 -3.18 6.10
CA GLU A 65 -7.86 -4.48 6.71
C GLU A 65 -6.53 -5.07 6.23
N ALA A 66 -5.86 -5.76 7.12
CA ALA A 66 -4.73 -6.62 6.82
C ALA A 66 -5.11 -8.09 6.98
N LEU A 67 -4.46 -8.94 6.20
CA LEU A 67 -4.48 -10.37 6.39
C LEU A 67 -3.17 -10.77 7.08
N LEU A 68 -3.27 -11.08 8.36
CA LEU A 68 -2.16 -11.50 9.20
C LEU A 68 -2.05 -13.01 9.12
N VAL A 69 -0.87 -13.54 8.78
CA VAL A 69 -0.61 -14.96 8.59
C VAL A 69 0.58 -15.39 9.42
N ARG A 70 0.44 -16.46 10.18
CA ARG A 70 1.57 -17.15 10.79
C ARG A 70 2.01 -18.27 9.84
N LEU A 71 3.15 -18.08 9.19
CA LEU A 71 3.69 -19.07 8.25
C LEU A 71 4.28 -20.28 8.99
N ASP A 72 5.06 -20.00 10.02
CA ASP A 72 5.70 -21.01 10.90
C ASP A 72 5.80 -20.49 12.34
N ALA A 73 6.50 -21.22 13.22
CA ALA A 73 6.61 -20.86 14.63
C ALA A 73 7.24 -19.48 14.88
N GLY A 74 8.16 -19.04 14.02
CA GLY A 74 8.89 -17.78 14.16
C GLY A 74 8.51 -16.70 13.16
N THR A 75 7.77 -17.04 12.11
CA THR A 75 7.51 -16.13 10.98
C THR A 75 6.06 -15.70 10.92
N MET A 76 5.83 -14.39 11.01
CA MET A 76 4.55 -13.78 10.74
C MET A 76 4.68 -12.75 9.62
N VAL A 77 3.68 -12.70 8.77
CA VAL A 77 3.56 -11.71 7.71
C VAL A 77 2.20 -11.06 7.76
N ALA A 78 2.14 -9.82 7.31
CA ALA A 78 0.88 -9.10 7.16
C ALA A 78 0.87 -8.35 5.83
N PHE A 79 -0.19 -8.52 5.09
CA PHE A 79 -0.42 -7.80 3.83
C PHE A 79 -1.81 -7.18 3.81
N ALA A 80 -1.95 -6.08 3.07
CA ALA A 80 -3.27 -5.49 2.84
C ALA A 80 -4.21 -6.54 2.25
N ARG A 81 -5.38 -6.70 2.84
CA ARG A 81 -6.42 -7.66 2.40
C ARG A 81 -7.14 -7.19 1.14
N ARG A 82 -6.46 -6.43 0.30
CA ARG A 82 -7.01 -5.82 -0.90
C ARG A 82 -6.15 -6.13 -2.12
N CYS A 83 -6.75 -6.82 -3.08
CA CYS A 83 -6.07 -7.15 -4.33
C CYS A 83 -5.72 -5.89 -5.13
N PRO A 84 -4.46 -5.72 -5.55
CA PRO A 84 -4.04 -4.52 -6.28
C PRO A 84 -4.62 -4.42 -7.70
N HIS A 85 -5.27 -5.45 -8.22
CA HIS A 85 -5.94 -5.40 -9.52
C HIS A 85 -7.19 -4.49 -9.47
N LEU A 86 -8.23 -4.91 -8.75
CA LEU A 86 -9.52 -4.20 -8.66
C LEU A 86 -10.07 -4.14 -7.22
N GLY A 87 -9.23 -4.34 -6.22
CA GLY A 87 -9.59 -4.15 -4.82
C GLY A 87 -10.39 -5.27 -4.16
N CYS A 88 -10.53 -6.44 -4.80
CA CYS A 88 -11.18 -7.60 -4.20
C CYS A 88 -10.48 -8.06 -2.92
N PRO A 89 -11.21 -8.62 -1.95
CA PRO A 89 -10.61 -9.22 -0.77
C PRO A 89 -9.68 -10.37 -1.13
N VAL A 90 -8.48 -10.36 -0.57
CA VAL A 90 -7.51 -11.45 -0.69
C VAL A 90 -7.74 -12.44 0.43
N LEU A 91 -7.59 -13.72 0.13
CA LEU A 91 -7.76 -14.85 1.03
C LEU A 91 -6.43 -15.59 1.21
N TRP A 92 -6.30 -16.29 2.32
CA TRP A 92 -5.17 -17.19 2.58
C TRP A 92 -5.53 -18.62 2.21
N SER A 93 -4.68 -19.30 1.46
CA SER A 93 -4.74 -20.73 1.21
C SER A 93 -3.64 -21.44 2.00
N GLY A 94 -4.00 -22.05 3.11
CA GLY A 94 -3.06 -22.81 3.94
C GLY A 94 -2.53 -24.06 3.25
N GLU A 95 -3.33 -24.70 2.38
CA GLU A 95 -2.91 -25.87 1.60
C GLU A 95 -1.85 -25.53 0.56
N ARG A 96 -2.01 -24.39 -0.11
CA ARG A 96 -1.11 -23.96 -1.18
C ARG A 96 -0.03 -22.99 -0.70
N VAL A 97 -0.06 -22.63 0.59
CA VAL A 97 0.87 -21.70 1.24
C VAL A 97 1.05 -20.40 0.43
N ARG A 98 -0.06 -19.76 0.10
CA ARG A 98 -0.08 -18.54 -0.70
C ARG A 98 -1.32 -17.68 -0.46
N PHE A 99 -1.27 -16.43 -0.86
CA PHE A 99 -2.45 -15.59 -0.93
C PHE A 99 -3.17 -15.76 -2.26
N GLU A 100 -4.49 -15.72 -2.26
CA GLU A 100 -5.33 -15.89 -3.44
C GLU A 100 -6.39 -14.80 -3.54
N CYS A 101 -6.62 -14.29 -4.74
CA CYS A 101 -7.72 -13.40 -5.05
C CYS A 101 -8.71 -14.15 -5.97
N PRO A 102 -9.92 -14.48 -5.48
CA PRO A 102 -10.86 -15.31 -6.24
C PRO A 102 -11.48 -14.60 -7.44
N CYS A 103 -11.55 -13.25 -7.42
CA CYS A 103 -12.24 -12.49 -8.47
C CYS A 103 -11.66 -12.75 -9.87
N HIS A 104 -10.34 -12.75 -10.01
CA HIS A 104 -9.67 -12.94 -11.31
C HIS A 104 -8.53 -13.96 -11.22
N ARG A 105 -8.62 -14.88 -10.26
CA ARG A 105 -7.67 -15.99 -10.06
C ARG A 105 -6.21 -15.55 -9.96
N ALA A 106 -5.95 -14.45 -9.23
CA ALA A 106 -4.59 -14.04 -8.92
C ALA A 106 -4.06 -14.79 -7.69
N ALA A 107 -2.75 -15.05 -7.67
CA ALA A 107 -2.07 -15.58 -6.51
C ALA A 107 -0.79 -14.80 -6.22
N PHE A 108 -0.41 -14.77 -4.92
CA PHE A 108 0.72 -14.02 -4.43
C PHE A 108 1.53 -14.89 -3.46
N ASP A 109 2.84 -14.68 -3.49
CA ASP A 109 3.78 -15.38 -2.62
C ASP A 109 3.50 -15.13 -1.14
N ALA A 110 3.64 -16.18 -0.34
CA ALA A 110 3.33 -16.14 1.08
C ALA A 110 4.25 -15.21 1.89
N ARG A 111 5.52 -15.09 1.53
CA ARG A 111 6.53 -14.35 2.28
C ARG A 111 6.70 -12.92 1.77
N THR A 112 6.72 -12.76 0.46
CA THR A 112 7.03 -11.48 -0.19
C THR A 112 5.79 -10.71 -0.63
N GLY A 113 4.66 -11.40 -0.81
CA GLY A 113 3.45 -10.82 -1.39
C GLY A 113 3.56 -10.57 -2.89
N GLU A 114 4.65 -10.98 -3.56
CA GLU A 114 4.83 -10.81 -4.99
C GLU A 114 3.83 -11.62 -5.80
N VAL A 115 3.53 -11.17 -7.02
CA VAL A 115 2.59 -11.85 -7.91
C VAL A 115 3.19 -13.15 -8.41
N LEU A 116 2.54 -14.27 -8.12
CA LEU A 116 2.88 -15.58 -8.70
C LEU A 116 2.23 -15.76 -10.07
N PHE A 117 0.97 -15.38 -10.18
CA PHE A 117 0.23 -15.35 -11.46
C PHE A 117 -1.05 -14.53 -11.32
N GLY A 118 -1.63 -14.16 -12.45
CA GLY A 118 -2.88 -13.41 -12.55
C GLY A 118 -2.69 -11.99 -13.11
N PRO A 119 -3.75 -11.20 -13.18
CA PRO A 119 -3.72 -9.89 -13.81
C PRO A 119 -3.02 -8.76 -13.02
N PRO A 120 -2.80 -8.82 -11.69
CA PRO A 120 -2.11 -7.74 -10.98
C PRO A 120 -0.69 -7.52 -11.51
N ARG A 121 -0.29 -6.26 -11.63
CA ARG A 121 1.06 -5.87 -12.10
C ARG A 121 2.07 -5.69 -10.96
N HIS A 122 1.61 -5.68 -9.73
CA HIS A 122 2.44 -5.55 -8.54
C HIS A 122 1.86 -6.39 -7.39
N GLY A 123 2.70 -6.71 -6.43
CA GLY A 123 2.36 -7.54 -5.29
C GLY A 123 1.43 -6.86 -4.29
N LEU A 124 1.09 -7.60 -3.25
CA LEU A 124 0.30 -7.11 -2.11
C LEU A 124 1.11 -6.06 -1.34
N THR A 125 0.42 -5.04 -0.85
CA THR A 125 1.05 -4.02 0.00
C THR A 125 1.40 -4.62 1.35
N PRO A 126 2.69 -4.65 1.76
CA PRO A 126 3.08 -5.14 3.06
C PRO A 126 2.58 -4.21 4.17
N ILE A 127 2.13 -4.80 5.28
CA ILE A 127 1.68 -4.10 6.47
C ILE A 127 2.71 -4.37 7.58
N ARG A 128 3.11 -3.33 8.29
CA ARG A 128 4.06 -3.47 9.39
C ARG A 128 3.38 -4.08 10.61
N ILE A 129 4.00 -5.11 11.18
CA ILE A 129 3.59 -5.68 12.46
C ILE A 129 4.35 -4.97 13.57
N VAL A 130 3.64 -4.42 14.56
CA VAL A 130 4.21 -3.72 15.71
C VAL A 130 3.83 -4.45 17.00
N THR A 131 4.71 -4.42 18.00
CA THR A 131 4.49 -4.98 19.35
C THR A 131 3.71 -4.05 20.23
#